data_14ac9face3e5da285588e849ed52107a
#
_entry.id   14ac9face3e5da285588e849ed52107a
#
_cell.length_a   1.000
_cell.length_b   1.000
_cell.length_c   1.000
_cell.angle_alpha   90.00
_cell.angle_beta   90.00
_cell.angle_gamma   90.00
#
_symmetry.space_group_name_H-M   'P 1'
#
loop_
_entity.id
_entity.type
_entity.pdbx_description
1 polymer ?
#
loop_
_entity_poly.entity_id
_entity_poly.type
_entity_poly.pdbx_seq_one_letter_code
_entity_poly.pdbx_strand_id
1 'polypeptide(L)'
;MLNAFFESILQGFRGHAAENLAQLREDGLTLLRGNNALLEASRNEPSGGPGWREGLGMLAQFGRTIFDALVALELAVRESHQDNYAAQLEPELGRLAADIQSGFQYLAKCIHGWRFHIPPPDINLEEDIAQLEQRMNKVRHTGFNFSQAEILRAYAVQLHLKQIARLLRSSRVETSRAIGEAQLGES
;
A
#
# COMPACT_ATOMS: atom_id res chain seq x y z
N MET A 1 -9.48 -2.33 -5.13
CA MET A 1 -8.45 -2.52 -6.17
C MET A 1 -7.05 -2.60 -5.56
N LEU A 2 -6.45 -1.54 -4.95
CA LEU A 2 -5.07 -1.61 -4.39
C LEU A 2 -4.84 -2.79 -3.45
N ASN A 3 -5.81 -3.09 -2.59
CA ASN A 3 -5.75 -4.23 -1.67
C ASN A 3 -5.67 -5.58 -2.41
N ALA A 4 -6.52 -5.79 -3.43
CA ALA A 4 -6.52 -7.01 -4.21
C ALA A 4 -5.21 -7.18 -5.01
N PHE A 5 -4.68 -6.09 -5.56
CA PHE A 5 -3.39 -6.11 -6.26
C PHE A 5 -2.24 -6.47 -5.32
N PHE A 6 -2.19 -5.83 -4.15
CA PHE A 6 -1.19 -6.14 -3.11
C PHE A 6 -1.25 -7.60 -2.65
N GLU A 7 -2.45 -8.11 -2.38
CA GLU A 7 -2.63 -9.50 -1.96
C GLU A 7 -2.16 -10.49 -3.03
N SER A 8 -2.52 -10.25 -4.30
CA SER A 8 -2.09 -11.09 -5.42
C SER A 8 -0.56 -11.09 -5.58
N ILE A 9 0.11 -9.94 -5.38
CA ILE A 9 1.57 -9.85 -5.39
C ILE A 9 2.18 -10.70 -4.26
N LEU A 10 1.64 -10.60 -3.03
CA LEU A 10 2.14 -11.38 -1.90
C LEU A 10 1.92 -12.88 -2.06
N GLN A 11 0.82 -13.30 -2.67
CA GLN A 11 0.61 -14.71 -3.02
C GLN A 11 1.71 -15.20 -3.98
N GLY A 12 2.05 -14.39 -5.00
CA GLY A 12 3.17 -14.68 -5.88
C GLY A 12 4.50 -14.82 -5.13
N PHE A 13 4.78 -13.93 -4.17
CA PHE A 13 5.98 -14.01 -3.33
C PHE A 13 6.02 -15.26 -2.46
N ARG A 14 4.87 -15.74 -2.00
CA ARG A 14 4.72 -16.99 -1.23
C ARG A 14 4.80 -18.26 -2.09
N GLY A 15 5.03 -18.13 -3.39
CA GLY A 15 5.10 -19.25 -4.33
C GLY A 15 3.74 -19.79 -4.79
N HIS A 16 2.65 -19.10 -4.48
CA HIS A 16 1.32 -19.43 -4.98
C HIS A 16 1.11 -18.83 -6.38
N ALA A 17 0.23 -19.44 -7.17
CA ALA A 17 -0.16 -18.86 -8.45
C ALA A 17 -0.80 -17.48 -8.23
N ALA A 18 -0.12 -16.43 -8.68
CA ALA A 18 -0.65 -15.08 -8.64
C ALA A 18 -1.59 -14.88 -9.84
N GLU A 19 -2.86 -15.23 -9.63
CA GLU A 19 -3.89 -15.06 -10.65
C GLU A 19 -4.18 -13.57 -10.87
N ASN A 20 -4.35 -13.18 -12.14
CA ASN A 20 -4.86 -11.87 -12.55
C ASN A 20 -3.96 -10.63 -12.27
N LEU A 21 -2.66 -10.77 -11.95
CA LEU A 21 -1.78 -9.61 -11.71
C LEU A 21 -1.80 -8.59 -12.88
N ALA A 22 -1.72 -9.08 -14.13
CA ALA A 22 -1.75 -8.20 -15.29
C ALA A 22 -3.07 -7.44 -15.41
N GLN A 23 -4.21 -8.12 -15.16
CA GLN A 23 -5.53 -7.51 -15.17
C GLN A 23 -5.66 -6.47 -14.04
N LEU A 24 -5.26 -6.80 -12.81
CA LEU A 24 -5.31 -5.88 -11.68
C LEU A 24 -4.46 -4.62 -11.91
N ARG A 25 -3.33 -4.77 -12.59
CA ARG A 25 -2.49 -3.64 -12.99
C ARG A 25 -3.18 -2.75 -14.03
N GLU A 26 -3.78 -3.32 -15.07
CA GLU A 26 -4.52 -2.57 -16.10
C GLU A 26 -5.74 -1.87 -15.51
N ASP A 27 -6.50 -2.53 -14.66
CA ASP A 27 -7.63 -1.96 -13.94
C ASP A 27 -7.17 -0.77 -13.08
N GLY A 28 -6.03 -0.91 -12.40
CA GLY A 28 -5.41 0.16 -11.61
C GLY A 28 -5.03 1.37 -12.45
N LEU A 29 -4.39 1.17 -13.59
CA LEU A 29 -4.05 2.25 -14.52
C LEU A 29 -5.31 2.96 -15.05
N THR A 30 -6.34 2.20 -15.37
CA THR A 30 -7.62 2.74 -15.85
C THR A 30 -8.29 3.59 -14.79
N LEU A 31 -8.34 3.12 -13.53
CA LEU A 31 -8.89 3.89 -12.41
C LEU A 31 -8.10 5.16 -12.13
N LEU A 32 -6.76 5.12 -12.21
CA LEU A 32 -5.93 6.32 -12.03
C LEU A 32 -6.16 7.35 -13.11
N ARG A 33 -6.35 6.93 -14.38
CA ARG A 33 -6.72 7.84 -15.48
C ARG A 33 -8.10 8.45 -15.25
N GLY A 34 -9.07 7.64 -14.84
CA GLY A 34 -10.41 8.10 -14.48
C GLY A 34 -10.41 9.11 -13.34
N ASN A 35 -9.65 8.87 -12.28
CA ASN A 35 -9.50 9.79 -11.15
C ASN A 35 -8.92 11.14 -11.57
N ASN A 36 -7.92 11.16 -12.44
CA ASN A 36 -7.37 12.41 -12.96
C ASN A 36 -8.42 13.20 -13.75
N ALA A 37 -9.22 12.55 -14.60
CA ALA A 37 -10.31 13.20 -15.35
C ALA A 37 -11.38 13.78 -14.40
N LEU A 38 -11.75 13.06 -13.33
CA LEU A 38 -12.70 13.54 -12.33
C LEU A 38 -12.14 14.73 -11.53
N LEU A 39 -10.85 14.73 -11.19
CA LEU A 39 -10.22 15.87 -10.54
C LEU A 39 -10.20 17.12 -11.42
N GLU A 40 -9.90 16.97 -12.70
CA GLU A 40 -9.97 18.09 -13.66
C GLU A 40 -11.42 18.60 -13.82
N ALA A 41 -12.41 17.72 -13.90
CA ALA A 41 -13.82 18.11 -13.95
C ALA A 41 -14.26 18.85 -12.68
N SER A 42 -13.85 18.37 -11.49
CA SER A 42 -14.19 18.97 -10.19
C SER A 42 -13.60 20.37 -9.98
N ARG A 43 -12.54 20.74 -10.70
CA ARG A 43 -11.98 22.10 -10.66
C ARG A 43 -12.97 23.16 -11.14
N ASN A 44 -13.91 22.78 -12.00
CA ASN A 44 -14.90 23.67 -12.59
C ASN A 44 -16.25 23.66 -11.86
N GLU A 45 -16.41 22.78 -10.83
CA GLU A 45 -17.65 22.71 -10.07
C GLU A 45 -17.64 23.68 -8.88
N PRO A 46 -18.66 24.54 -8.73
CA PRO A 46 -18.74 25.52 -7.63
C PRO A 46 -19.07 24.90 -6.26
N SER A 47 -19.50 23.63 -6.22
CA SER A 47 -20.14 23.02 -5.04
C SER A 47 -19.20 22.43 -3.98
N GLY A 48 -17.88 22.45 -4.19
CA GLY A 48 -16.91 21.97 -3.19
C GLY A 48 -16.12 23.12 -2.58
N GLY A 49 -16.09 23.25 -1.26
CA GLY A 49 -15.21 24.20 -0.56
C GLY A 49 -13.72 23.97 -0.91
N PRO A 50 -12.86 24.98 -0.71
CA PRO A 50 -11.42 24.88 -1.06
C PRO A 50 -10.72 23.66 -0.46
N GLY A 51 -10.98 23.32 0.78
CA GLY A 51 -10.37 22.17 1.46
C GLY A 51 -10.76 20.81 0.90
N TRP A 52 -11.98 20.67 0.38
CA TRP A 52 -12.44 19.44 -0.26
C TRP A 52 -11.61 19.09 -1.51
N ARG A 53 -11.37 20.08 -2.37
CA ARG A 53 -10.61 19.89 -3.61
C ARG A 53 -9.16 19.54 -3.35
N GLU A 54 -8.56 20.23 -2.38
CA GLU A 54 -7.18 19.96 -1.96
C GLU A 54 -7.05 18.56 -1.39
N GLY A 55 -7.97 18.14 -0.51
CA GLY A 55 -8.01 16.80 0.05
C GLY A 55 -8.18 15.69 -0.99
N LEU A 56 -9.07 15.87 -1.97
CA LEU A 56 -9.25 14.92 -3.08
C LEU A 56 -8.00 14.83 -3.96
N GLY A 57 -7.36 15.97 -4.28
CA GLY A 57 -6.13 16.01 -5.05
C GLY A 57 -5.00 15.25 -4.35
N MET A 58 -4.87 15.46 -3.05
CA MET A 58 -3.88 14.78 -2.22
C MET A 58 -4.13 13.27 -2.15
N LEU A 59 -5.39 12.83 -1.93
CA LEU A 59 -5.74 11.41 -1.90
C LEU A 59 -5.49 10.72 -3.25
N ALA A 60 -5.79 11.39 -4.36
CA ALA A 60 -5.51 10.86 -5.68
C ALA A 60 -4.00 10.73 -5.93
N GLN A 61 -3.19 11.68 -5.46
CA GLN A 61 -1.75 11.61 -5.55
C GLN A 61 -1.17 10.47 -4.69
N PHE A 62 -1.65 10.29 -3.46
CA PHE A 62 -1.26 9.14 -2.64
C PHE A 62 -1.63 7.82 -3.31
N GLY A 63 -2.85 7.71 -3.84
CA GLY A 63 -3.30 6.52 -4.56
C GLY A 63 -2.38 6.17 -5.73
N ARG A 64 -1.95 7.17 -6.50
CA ARG A 64 -0.99 7.00 -7.59
C ARG A 64 0.37 6.52 -7.09
N THR A 65 0.93 7.20 -6.09
CA THR A 65 2.27 6.87 -5.55
C THR A 65 2.28 5.47 -4.92
N ILE A 66 1.20 5.08 -4.23
CA ILE A 66 1.03 3.72 -3.69
C ILE A 66 0.94 2.71 -4.82
N PHE A 67 0.20 3.00 -5.89
CA PHE A 67 0.09 2.11 -7.04
C PHE A 67 1.44 1.91 -7.73
N ASP A 68 2.21 2.97 -7.94
CA ASP A 68 3.56 2.89 -8.52
C ASP A 68 4.48 2.02 -7.63
N ALA A 69 4.38 2.14 -6.30
CA ALA A 69 5.12 1.30 -5.37
C ALA A 69 4.67 -0.17 -5.41
N LEU A 70 3.38 -0.45 -5.62
CA LEU A 70 2.87 -1.81 -5.83
C LEU A 70 3.36 -2.42 -7.15
N VAL A 71 3.42 -1.65 -8.22
CA VAL A 71 4.00 -2.10 -9.51
C VAL A 71 5.48 -2.44 -9.34
N ALA A 72 6.23 -1.64 -8.59
CA ALA A 72 7.63 -1.93 -8.29
C ALA A 72 7.78 -3.21 -7.43
N LEU A 73 6.89 -3.41 -6.46
CA LEU A 73 6.83 -4.65 -5.67
C LEU A 73 6.49 -5.87 -6.55
N GLU A 74 5.52 -5.74 -7.47
CA GLU A 74 5.20 -6.80 -8.45
C GLU A 74 6.43 -7.21 -9.25
N LEU A 75 7.19 -6.26 -9.75
CA LEU A 75 8.41 -6.53 -10.52
C LEU A 75 9.46 -7.26 -9.67
N ALA A 76 9.63 -6.87 -8.39
CA ALA A 76 10.57 -7.53 -7.48
C ALA A 76 10.18 -8.98 -7.17
N VAL A 77 8.88 -9.29 -7.19
CA VAL A 77 8.33 -10.63 -6.89
C VAL A 77 8.29 -11.54 -8.12
N ARG A 78 8.28 -10.99 -9.31
CA ARG A 78 8.00 -11.73 -10.57
C ARG A 78 8.84 -12.98 -10.77
N GLU A 79 10.07 -13.03 -10.28
CA GLU A 79 11.00 -14.13 -10.41
C GLU A 79 11.11 -15.00 -9.14
N SER A 80 10.27 -14.76 -8.13
CA SER A 80 10.38 -15.40 -6.81
C SER A 80 9.64 -16.74 -6.68
N HIS A 81 8.99 -17.24 -7.71
CA HIS A 81 8.12 -18.44 -7.65
C HIS A 81 8.80 -19.73 -7.18
N GLN A 82 10.14 -19.77 -7.17
CA GLN A 82 10.93 -20.90 -6.70
C GLN A 82 11.66 -20.58 -5.38
N ASP A 83 11.46 -19.39 -4.82
CA ASP A 83 12.19 -18.96 -3.63
C ASP A 83 11.53 -19.50 -2.37
N ASN A 84 12.29 -20.20 -1.54
CA ASN A 84 11.84 -20.66 -0.23
C ASN A 84 11.97 -19.57 0.86
N TYR A 85 12.46 -18.38 0.51
CA TYR A 85 12.77 -17.33 1.47
C TYR A 85 11.48 -16.76 2.10
N ALA A 86 10.42 -16.59 1.31
CA ALA A 86 9.15 -16.05 1.79
C ALA A 86 8.56 -16.86 2.96
N ALA A 87 8.61 -18.21 2.86
CA ALA A 87 8.12 -19.09 3.92
C ALA A 87 8.89 -18.91 5.24
N GLN A 88 10.16 -18.50 5.18
CA GLN A 88 10.98 -18.25 6.36
C GLN A 88 10.70 -16.90 7.03
N LEU A 89 10.00 -16.00 6.34
CA LEU A 89 9.63 -14.67 6.83
C LEU A 89 8.27 -14.63 7.54
N GLU A 90 7.46 -15.69 7.41
CA GLU A 90 6.25 -15.81 8.21
C GLU A 90 6.59 -16.09 9.70
N PRO A 91 5.85 -15.57 10.67
CA PRO A 91 4.59 -14.79 10.56
C PRO A 91 4.79 -13.26 10.41
N GLU A 92 6.02 -12.75 10.43
CA GLU A 92 6.29 -11.30 10.40
C GLU A 92 5.78 -10.64 9.11
N LEU A 93 5.97 -11.32 7.97
CA LEU A 93 5.45 -10.89 6.67
C LEU A 93 3.90 -10.83 6.68
N GLY A 94 3.27 -11.84 7.30
CA GLY A 94 1.80 -11.91 7.40
C GLY A 94 1.21 -10.77 8.22
N ARG A 95 1.86 -10.39 9.33
CA ARG A 95 1.43 -9.24 10.16
C ARG A 95 1.55 -7.92 9.40
N LEU A 96 2.71 -7.64 8.85
CA LEU A 96 2.92 -6.43 8.05
C LEU A 96 1.93 -6.34 6.89
N ALA A 97 1.64 -7.47 6.22
CA ALA A 97 0.67 -7.52 5.14
C ALA A 97 -0.75 -7.17 5.62
N ALA A 98 -1.18 -7.72 6.76
CA ALA A 98 -2.50 -7.45 7.35
C ALA A 98 -2.64 -5.97 7.74
N ASP A 99 -1.59 -5.37 8.29
CA ASP A 99 -1.57 -3.95 8.66
C ASP A 99 -1.58 -3.02 7.45
N ILE A 100 -0.85 -3.36 6.39
CA ILE A 100 -0.92 -2.65 5.10
C ILE A 100 -2.34 -2.73 4.52
N GLN A 101 -2.97 -3.90 4.52
CA GLN A 101 -4.35 -4.09 4.05
C GLN A 101 -5.35 -3.25 4.87
N SER A 102 -5.19 -3.23 6.19
CA SER A 102 -5.99 -2.39 7.09
C SER A 102 -5.83 -0.89 6.76
N GLY A 103 -4.61 -0.47 6.43
CA GLY A 103 -4.32 0.88 5.95
C GLY A 103 -5.04 1.22 4.64
N PHE A 104 -5.04 0.33 3.64
CA PHE A 104 -5.80 0.52 2.40
C PHE A 104 -7.30 0.60 2.62
N GLN A 105 -7.84 -0.27 3.48
CA GLN A 105 -9.27 -0.25 3.84
C GLN A 105 -9.66 1.06 4.54
N TYR A 106 -8.80 1.55 5.43
CA TYR A 106 -9.02 2.84 6.09
C TYR A 106 -9.08 3.99 5.09
N LEU A 107 -8.12 4.08 4.16
CA LEU A 107 -8.12 5.11 3.12
C LEU A 107 -9.37 5.03 2.24
N ALA A 108 -9.79 3.82 1.86
CA ALA A 108 -11.02 3.63 1.09
C ALA A 108 -12.26 4.12 1.86
N LYS A 109 -12.36 3.82 3.16
CA LYS A 109 -13.45 4.31 4.02
C LYS A 109 -13.44 5.84 4.12
N CYS A 110 -12.26 6.46 4.27
CA CYS A 110 -12.13 7.92 4.31
C CYS A 110 -12.62 8.57 3.02
N ILE A 111 -12.34 7.99 1.85
CA ILE A 111 -12.81 8.49 0.56
C ILE A 111 -14.34 8.42 0.47
N HIS A 112 -14.95 7.31 0.88
CA HIS A 112 -16.40 7.11 0.81
C HIS A 112 -17.17 7.87 1.91
N GLY A 113 -16.57 8.01 3.08
CA GLY A 113 -17.17 8.61 4.28
C GLY A 113 -16.57 9.96 4.66
N TRP A 114 -16.13 10.77 3.70
CA TRP A 114 -15.42 12.04 3.93
C TRP A 114 -16.07 12.98 4.96
N ARG A 115 -17.38 12.92 5.09
CA ARG A 115 -18.16 13.73 6.06
C ARG A 115 -18.19 13.13 7.48
N PHE A 116 -17.68 11.92 7.67
CA PHE A 116 -17.75 11.24 8.94
C PHE A 116 -16.33 11.03 9.49
N HIS A 117 -16.16 11.32 10.78
CA HIS A 117 -14.91 10.98 11.46
C HIS A 117 -14.78 9.46 11.54
N ILE A 118 -13.84 8.89 10.80
CA ILE A 118 -13.52 7.47 10.81
C ILE A 118 -12.25 7.32 11.65
N PRO A 119 -12.30 6.61 12.79
CA PRO A 119 -11.12 6.43 13.61
C PRO A 119 -10.06 5.64 12.83
N PRO A 120 -8.77 6.06 12.91
CA PRO A 120 -7.69 5.33 12.27
C PRO A 120 -7.56 3.92 12.88
N PRO A 121 -7.17 2.91 12.08
CA PRO A 121 -6.92 1.57 12.61
C PRO A 121 -5.73 1.60 13.57
N ASP A 122 -5.77 0.72 14.56
CA ASP A 122 -4.64 0.48 15.48
C ASP A 122 -3.63 -0.45 14.79
N ILE A 123 -2.74 0.14 14.00
CA ILE A 123 -1.68 -0.55 13.25
C ILE A 123 -0.34 0.10 13.52
N ASN A 124 0.71 -0.70 13.66
CA ASN A 124 2.08 -0.23 13.91
C ASN A 124 3.05 -0.67 12.81
N LEU A 125 2.88 -0.10 11.61
CA LEU A 125 3.69 -0.42 10.44
C LEU A 125 5.21 -0.27 10.65
N GLU A 126 5.65 0.59 11.58
CA GLU A 126 7.09 0.75 11.88
C GLU A 126 7.62 -0.45 12.66
N GLU A 127 6.87 -0.92 13.63
CA GLU A 127 7.24 -2.10 14.41
C GLU A 127 7.23 -3.36 13.56
N ASP A 128 6.21 -3.55 12.72
CA ASP A 128 6.13 -4.69 11.81
C ASP A 128 7.29 -4.73 10.83
N ILE A 129 7.69 -3.58 10.28
CA ILE A 129 8.87 -3.47 9.42
C ILE A 129 10.13 -3.86 10.21
N ALA A 130 10.30 -3.35 11.43
CA ALA A 130 11.46 -3.66 12.26
C ALA A 130 11.52 -5.16 12.61
N GLN A 131 10.38 -5.78 12.90
CA GLN A 131 10.28 -7.21 13.16
C GLN A 131 10.61 -8.04 11.91
N LEU A 132 10.11 -7.64 10.73
CA LEU A 132 10.46 -8.28 9.45
C LEU A 132 11.97 -8.17 9.16
N GLU A 133 12.57 -6.99 9.37
CA GLU A 133 14.03 -6.77 9.23
C GLU A 133 14.83 -7.69 10.18
N GLN A 134 14.40 -7.78 11.43
CA GLN A 134 15.03 -8.66 12.40
C GLN A 134 14.91 -10.12 11.99
N ARG A 135 13.75 -10.54 11.48
CA ARG A 135 13.54 -11.90 10.97
C ARG A 135 14.46 -12.20 9.79
N MET A 136 14.55 -11.30 8.81
CA MET A 136 15.43 -11.43 7.65
C MET A 136 16.88 -11.61 8.07
N ASN A 137 17.35 -10.81 9.02
CA ASN A 137 18.70 -10.93 9.57
C ASN A 137 18.93 -12.29 10.26
N LYS A 138 17.95 -12.77 11.04
CA LYS A 138 18.03 -14.10 11.67
C LYS A 138 18.12 -15.22 10.62
N VAL A 139 17.24 -15.20 9.63
CA VAL A 139 17.17 -16.20 8.56
C VAL A 139 18.49 -16.28 7.79
N ARG A 140 19.13 -15.14 7.53
CA ARG A 140 20.44 -15.07 6.86
C ARG A 140 21.55 -15.81 7.66
N HIS A 141 21.45 -15.85 8.97
CA HIS A 141 22.47 -16.47 9.84
C HIS A 141 22.14 -17.92 10.23
N THR A 142 20.97 -18.46 9.84
CA THR A 142 20.52 -19.81 10.25
C THR A 142 21.03 -20.95 9.37
N GLY A 143 21.99 -20.72 8.49
CA GLY A 143 22.61 -21.80 7.70
C GLY A 143 21.76 -22.36 6.57
N PHE A 144 20.63 -21.76 6.23
CA PHE A 144 19.88 -22.07 5.01
C PHE A 144 20.73 -21.66 3.78
N ASN A 145 20.88 -22.56 2.83
CA ASN A 145 21.56 -22.28 1.57
C ASN A 145 20.63 -21.52 0.62
N PHE A 146 20.46 -20.23 0.85
CA PHE A 146 19.79 -19.35 -0.11
C PHE A 146 20.79 -18.87 -1.16
N SER A 147 20.37 -18.83 -2.39
CA SER A 147 21.14 -18.19 -3.45
C SER A 147 21.26 -16.69 -3.21
N GLN A 148 22.31 -16.07 -3.73
CA GLN A 148 22.46 -14.62 -3.67
C GLN A 148 21.27 -13.90 -4.31
N ALA A 149 20.70 -14.47 -5.38
CA ALA A 149 19.53 -13.92 -6.05
C ALA A 149 18.27 -13.92 -5.16
N GLU A 150 18.00 -15.01 -4.43
CA GLU A 150 16.89 -15.07 -3.45
C GLU A 150 17.03 -13.99 -2.37
N ILE A 151 18.23 -13.85 -1.83
CA ILE A 151 18.51 -12.84 -0.80
C ILE A 151 18.28 -11.42 -1.34
N LEU A 152 18.78 -11.12 -2.54
CA LEU A 152 18.60 -9.79 -3.15
C LEU A 152 17.12 -9.50 -3.45
N ARG A 153 16.36 -10.49 -3.93
CA ARG A 153 14.90 -10.35 -4.15
C ARG A 153 14.17 -10.08 -2.84
N ALA A 154 14.48 -10.83 -1.78
CA ALA A 154 13.88 -10.60 -0.47
C ALA A 154 14.13 -9.19 0.07
N TYR A 155 15.34 -8.66 -0.10
CA TYR A 155 15.63 -7.26 0.25
C TYR A 155 14.89 -6.26 -0.63
N ALA A 156 14.74 -6.52 -1.93
CA ALA A 156 13.96 -5.68 -2.82
C ALA A 156 12.47 -5.66 -2.39
N VAL A 157 11.89 -6.82 -2.09
CA VAL A 157 10.52 -6.92 -1.56
C VAL A 157 10.37 -6.14 -0.25
N GLN A 158 11.28 -6.33 0.69
CA GLN A 158 11.28 -5.59 1.95
C GLN A 158 11.34 -4.08 1.75
N LEU A 159 12.20 -3.60 0.84
CA LEU A 159 12.33 -2.18 0.54
C LEU A 159 11.02 -1.60 0.02
N HIS A 160 10.34 -2.29 -0.88
CA HIS A 160 9.05 -1.85 -1.43
C HIS A 160 7.92 -1.91 -0.38
N LEU A 161 7.88 -2.95 0.47
CA LEU A 161 6.94 -3.02 1.59
C LEU A 161 7.14 -1.85 2.55
N LYS A 162 8.40 -1.52 2.88
CA LYS A 162 8.75 -0.35 3.69
C LYS A 162 8.31 0.97 3.05
N GLN A 163 8.45 1.10 1.74
CA GLN A 163 7.97 2.26 1.00
C GLN A 163 6.45 2.39 1.07
N ILE A 164 5.71 1.30 0.82
CA ILE A 164 4.25 1.26 0.90
C ILE A 164 3.77 1.63 2.31
N ALA A 165 4.37 1.05 3.35
CA ALA A 165 4.04 1.36 4.74
C ALA A 165 4.25 2.84 5.09
N ARG A 166 5.35 3.45 4.63
CA ARG A 166 5.61 4.89 4.80
C ARG A 166 4.57 5.76 4.09
N LEU A 167 4.21 5.41 2.87
CA LEU A 167 3.18 6.12 2.10
C LEU A 167 1.81 6.03 2.79
N LEU A 168 1.43 4.84 3.30
CA LEU A 168 0.20 4.65 4.06
C LEU A 168 0.18 5.48 5.34
N ARG A 169 1.30 5.54 6.06
CA ARG A 169 1.41 6.38 7.26
C ARG A 169 1.23 7.86 6.93
N SER A 170 1.93 8.36 5.91
CA SER A 170 1.82 9.76 5.49
C SER A 170 0.40 10.08 5.04
N SER A 171 -0.22 9.23 4.21
CA SER A 171 -1.59 9.42 3.75
C SER A 171 -2.61 9.40 4.90
N ARG A 172 -2.40 8.58 5.94
CA ARG A 172 -3.24 8.57 7.14
C ARG A 172 -3.21 9.90 7.89
N VAL A 173 -2.01 10.42 8.13
CA VAL A 173 -1.82 11.70 8.87
C VAL A 173 -2.48 12.84 8.10
N GLU A 174 -2.19 12.96 6.81
CA GLU A 174 -2.73 14.04 5.99
C GLU A 174 -4.25 13.93 5.78
N THR A 175 -4.77 12.71 5.60
CA THR A 175 -6.22 12.50 5.50
C THR A 175 -6.93 12.88 6.80
N SER A 176 -6.40 12.49 7.96
CA SER A 176 -6.96 12.87 9.26
C SER A 176 -6.94 14.39 9.47
N ARG A 177 -5.88 15.05 9.05
CA ARG A 177 -5.75 16.51 9.11
C ARG A 177 -6.79 17.21 8.21
N ALA A 178 -6.89 16.78 6.95
CA ALA A 178 -7.82 17.37 5.99
C ALA A 178 -9.30 17.22 6.41
N ILE A 179 -9.67 16.07 7.01
CA ILE A 179 -11.01 15.86 7.56
C ILE A 179 -11.26 16.80 8.77
N GLY A 180 -10.29 16.95 9.66
CA GLY A 180 -10.41 17.84 10.80
C GLY A 180 -10.55 19.33 10.42
N GLU A 181 -9.80 19.78 9.43
CA GLU A 181 -9.89 21.16 8.91
C GLU A 181 -11.22 21.44 8.19
N ALA A 182 -11.75 20.44 7.45
CA ALA A 182 -13.05 20.58 6.78
C ALA A 182 -14.21 20.74 7.78
N GLN A 183 -14.16 20.05 8.93
CA GLN A 183 -15.18 20.16 9.98
C GLN A 183 -15.15 21.50 10.72
N LEU A 184 -13.98 22.11 10.86
CA LEU A 184 -13.84 23.42 11.49
C LEU A 184 -14.26 24.59 10.60
N GLY A 185 -14.25 24.40 9.28
CA GLY A 185 -14.66 25.43 8.32
C GLY A 185 -16.17 25.50 8.06
N GLU A 186 -16.95 24.51 8.51
CA GLU A 186 -18.42 24.45 8.39
C GLU A 186 -19.17 24.96 9.66
N SER A 187 -18.46 25.38 10.69
CA SER A 187 -19.00 25.95 11.93
C SER A 187 -18.84 27.45 11.99
#